data_bc9edbbd458cfea3af15d7f5f18b3071
#
_entry.id   bc9edbbd458cfea3af15d7f5f18b3071
#
_cell.length_a   1.000
_cell.length_b   1.000
_cell.length_c   1.000
_cell.angle_alpha   90.00
_cell.angle_beta   90.00
_cell.angle_gamma   90.00
#
_symmetry.space_group_name_H-M   'P 1'
#
loop_
_entity.id
_entity.type
_entity.pdbx_description
1 polymer ?
#
loop_
_entity_poly.entity_id
_entity_poly.type
_entity_poly.pdbx_seq_one_letter_code
_entity_poly.pdbx_strand_id
1 'polypeptide(L)'
;MESGAPGGVPEGNCETKCSSWLRRCNDDSTVEPMHVLGQVIQKFMDRAPDDWKQKIGPGQDRIRASLAKNQLTYQMNGLITLTGTSPATKTLADYFKARDFASIEAEFDRAISQIDRDPHAAITASSAIIEALCKTYIETNRLEMPAKQTIGPLWKVVQQHLDLNVDHTLQDDQKRILQGLASIVDGVGAYRTHIGSAHGRGIEPPLIVASEARLAVHASHTVVIFVMERWLGAQPKD
;
A
#
# COMPACT_ATOMS: atom_id res chain seq x y z
N MET A 1 -28.20 10.73 -11.28
CA MET A 1 -27.01 9.93 -11.00
C MET A 1 -25.94 10.89 -10.51
N GLU A 2 -25.82 11.02 -9.20
CA GLU A 2 -24.81 11.87 -8.57
C GLU A 2 -23.53 11.03 -8.42
N SER A 3 -22.84 10.79 -9.53
CA SER A 3 -21.60 10.00 -9.55
C SER A 3 -20.36 10.83 -9.18
N GLY A 4 -20.52 12.13 -8.89
CA GLY A 4 -19.38 13.04 -8.68
C GLY A 4 -18.59 13.38 -9.95
N ALA A 5 -19.03 12.92 -11.12
CA ALA A 5 -18.35 13.26 -12.38
C ALA A 5 -18.57 14.73 -12.76
N PRO A 6 -17.52 15.46 -13.18
CA PRO A 6 -17.61 16.90 -13.45
C PRO A 6 -18.40 17.21 -14.71
N GLY A 7 -19.12 18.34 -14.67
CA GLY A 7 -19.85 18.89 -15.81
C GLY A 7 -21.22 18.26 -16.10
N GLY A 8 -21.95 18.83 -17.06
CA GLY A 8 -23.26 18.35 -17.48
C GLY A 8 -23.22 17.04 -18.25
N VAL A 9 -24.40 16.41 -18.46
CA VAL A 9 -24.51 15.14 -19.20
C VAL A 9 -23.98 15.30 -20.61
N PRO A 10 -22.97 14.53 -21.05
CA PRO A 10 -22.47 14.56 -22.42
C PRO A 10 -23.54 14.10 -23.41
N GLU A 11 -23.43 14.52 -24.64
CA GLU A 11 -24.28 14.07 -25.75
C GLU A 11 -23.78 12.69 -26.26
N GLY A 12 -24.69 11.94 -26.91
CA GLY A 12 -24.39 10.66 -27.54
C GLY A 12 -25.03 9.46 -26.89
N ASN A 13 -24.58 8.25 -27.26
CA ASN A 13 -25.02 6.99 -26.65
C ASN A 13 -24.38 6.75 -25.27
N CYS A 14 -24.79 5.68 -24.59
CA CYS A 14 -24.28 5.36 -23.24
C CYS A 14 -22.76 5.22 -23.18
N GLU A 15 -22.14 4.62 -24.19
CA GLU A 15 -20.70 4.43 -24.27
C GLU A 15 -19.97 5.75 -24.42
N THR A 16 -20.43 6.61 -25.36
CA THR A 16 -19.87 7.96 -25.58
C THR A 16 -19.99 8.83 -24.33
N LYS A 17 -21.18 8.80 -23.68
CA LYS A 17 -21.41 9.54 -22.43
C LYS A 17 -20.49 9.11 -21.32
N CYS A 18 -20.36 7.79 -21.10
CA CYS A 18 -19.49 7.24 -20.07
C CYS A 18 -18.02 7.58 -20.32
N SER A 19 -17.54 7.37 -21.54
CA SER A 19 -16.16 7.71 -21.93
C SER A 19 -15.86 9.20 -21.77
N SER A 20 -16.78 10.08 -22.16
CA SER A 20 -16.60 11.53 -22.01
C SER A 20 -16.56 11.96 -20.55
N TRP A 21 -17.41 11.38 -19.70
CA TRP A 21 -17.39 11.68 -18.27
C TRP A 21 -16.10 11.19 -17.60
N LEU A 22 -15.66 9.98 -17.88
CA LEU A 22 -14.43 9.43 -17.30
C LEU A 22 -13.19 10.22 -17.75
N ARG A 23 -13.14 10.71 -19.01
CA ARG A 23 -12.06 11.59 -19.45
C ARG A 23 -12.06 12.91 -18.67
N ARG A 24 -13.22 13.55 -18.48
CA ARG A 24 -13.32 14.76 -17.65
C ARG A 24 -12.84 14.54 -16.22
N CYS A 25 -13.10 13.36 -15.63
CA CYS A 25 -12.57 13.01 -14.31
C CYS A 25 -11.04 12.95 -14.29
N ASN A 26 -10.40 12.50 -15.37
CA ASN A 26 -8.93 12.49 -15.46
C ASN A 26 -8.33 13.88 -15.65
N ASP A 27 -9.09 14.79 -16.29
CA ASP A 27 -8.63 16.14 -16.59
C ASP A 27 -8.88 17.12 -15.42
N ASP A 28 -9.75 16.77 -14.48
CA ASP A 28 -10.12 17.59 -13.33
C ASP A 28 -9.37 17.14 -12.06
N SER A 29 -8.41 17.95 -11.62
CA SER A 29 -7.58 17.65 -10.44
C SER A 29 -8.34 17.63 -9.11
N THR A 30 -9.60 18.10 -9.08
CA THR A 30 -10.46 18.07 -7.87
C THR A 30 -11.24 16.78 -7.74
N VAL A 31 -11.21 15.91 -8.74
CA VAL A 31 -11.97 14.66 -8.80
C VAL A 31 -11.03 13.46 -8.74
N GLU A 32 -11.40 12.47 -7.93
CA GLU A 32 -10.74 11.17 -7.86
C GLU A 32 -11.33 10.21 -8.92
N PRO A 33 -10.66 9.97 -10.07
CA PRO A 33 -11.23 9.19 -11.18
C PRO A 33 -11.62 7.76 -10.79
N MET A 34 -10.81 7.09 -9.93
CA MET A 34 -11.10 5.73 -9.50
C MET A 34 -12.31 5.66 -8.57
N HIS A 35 -12.53 6.69 -7.76
CA HIS A 35 -13.72 6.81 -6.93
C HIS A 35 -14.99 6.94 -7.81
N VAL A 36 -14.96 7.81 -8.80
CA VAL A 36 -16.10 7.99 -9.75
C VAL A 36 -16.38 6.69 -10.50
N LEU A 37 -15.36 6.04 -11.04
CA LEU A 37 -15.52 4.75 -11.72
C LEU A 37 -16.13 3.69 -10.78
N GLY A 38 -15.65 3.62 -9.56
CA GLY A 38 -16.17 2.72 -8.53
C GLY A 38 -17.65 2.96 -8.25
N GLN A 39 -18.07 4.19 -8.04
CA GLN A 39 -19.47 4.58 -7.83
C GLN A 39 -20.37 4.21 -9.03
N VAL A 40 -19.87 4.36 -10.24
CA VAL A 40 -20.61 4.02 -11.47
C VAL A 40 -20.91 2.51 -11.54
N ILE A 41 -19.95 1.67 -11.21
CA ILE A 41 -20.09 0.21 -11.36
C ILE A 41 -20.59 -0.48 -10.08
N GLN A 42 -20.60 0.21 -8.93
CA GLN A 42 -20.89 -0.36 -7.62
C GLN A 42 -22.18 -1.16 -7.59
N LYS A 43 -23.30 -0.57 -8.01
CA LYS A 43 -24.61 -1.23 -7.98
C LYS A 43 -24.68 -2.53 -8.76
N PHE A 44 -23.83 -2.68 -9.77
CA PHE A 44 -23.73 -3.91 -10.56
C PHE A 44 -22.75 -4.90 -9.91
N MET A 45 -21.63 -4.42 -9.45
CA MET A 45 -20.57 -5.27 -8.88
C MET A 45 -20.93 -5.88 -7.52
N ASP A 46 -21.77 -5.20 -6.72
CA ASP A 46 -22.18 -5.66 -5.39
C ASP A 46 -23.44 -6.56 -5.41
N ARG A 47 -23.97 -6.89 -6.61
CA ARG A 47 -25.06 -7.86 -6.75
C ARG A 47 -24.58 -9.28 -6.57
N ALA A 48 -25.52 -10.17 -6.13
CA ALA A 48 -25.26 -11.59 -6.10
C ALA A 48 -24.96 -12.13 -7.51
N PRO A 49 -23.86 -12.89 -7.70
CA PRO A 49 -23.44 -13.37 -9.03
C PRO A 49 -24.35 -14.45 -9.63
N ASP A 50 -25.15 -15.11 -8.82
CA ASP A 50 -26.06 -16.20 -9.15
C ASP A 50 -27.45 -15.76 -9.63
N ASP A 51 -27.67 -14.46 -9.82
CA ASP A 51 -28.87 -13.97 -10.52
C ASP A 51 -28.79 -14.32 -12.02
N TRP A 52 -29.14 -15.59 -12.29
CA TRP A 52 -29.06 -16.18 -13.63
C TRP A 52 -29.93 -15.48 -14.67
N LYS A 53 -31.01 -14.84 -14.28
CA LYS A 53 -31.92 -14.12 -15.19
C LYS A 53 -31.23 -12.89 -15.82
N GLN A 54 -30.27 -12.29 -15.13
CA GLN A 54 -29.61 -11.07 -15.57
C GLN A 54 -28.15 -11.26 -16.00
N LYS A 55 -27.64 -12.49 -15.99
CA LYS A 55 -26.24 -12.81 -16.32
C LYS A 55 -25.23 -11.93 -15.56
N ILE A 56 -25.49 -11.71 -14.27
CA ILE A 56 -24.70 -10.81 -13.42
C ILE A 56 -23.27 -11.32 -13.29
N GLY A 57 -23.09 -12.60 -12.92
CA GLY A 57 -21.75 -13.19 -12.74
C GLY A 57 -20.81 -13.00 -13.92
N PRO A 58 -21.18 -13.43 -15.14
CA PRO A 58 -20.35 -13.21 -16.33
C PRO A 58 -20.05 -11.74 -16.62
N GLY A 59 -20.96 -10.83 -16.30
CA GLY A 59 -20.76 -9.40 -16.44
C GLY A 59 -19.73 -8.86 -15.43
N GLN A 60 -19.84 -9.28 -14.17
CA GLN A 60 -18.87 -8.95 -13.14
C GLN A 60 -17.46 -9.46 -13.47
N ASP A 61 -17.35 -10.69 -13.99
CA ASP A 61 -16.06 -11.28 -14.39
C ASP A 61 -15.41 -10.50 -15.54
N ARG A 62 -16.20 -10.04 -16.50
CA ARG A 62 -15.70 -9.17 -17.58
C ARG A 62 -15.16 -7.84 -17.05
N ILE A 63 -15.85 -7.22 -16.08
CA ILE A 63 -15.38 -5.97 -15.43
C ILE A 63 -14.10 -6.26 -14.66
N ARG A 64 -14.04 -7.33 -13.86
CA ARG A 64 -12.83 -7.73 -13.12
C ARG A 64 -11.66 -7.97 -14.07
N ALA A 65 -11.89 -8.70 -15.17
CA ALA A 65 -10.85 -8.96 -16.18
C ALA A 65 -10.37 -7.66 -16.87
N SER A 66 -11.26 -6.70 -17.11
CA SER A 66 -10.90 -5.40 -17.68
C SER A 66 -10.09 -4.55 -16.70
N LEU A 67 -10.46 -4.53 -15.43
CA LEU A 67 -9.72 -3.86 -14.39
C LEU A 67 -8.33 -4.49 -14.21
N ALA A 68 -8.24 -5.82 -14.17
CA ALA A 68 -6.98 -6.55 -14.00
C ALA A 68 -5.97 -6.29 -15.13
N LYS A 69 -6.43 -6.10 -16.37
CA LYS A 69 -5.55 -5.69 -17.51
C LYS A 69 -4.84 -4.35 -17.27
N ASN A 70 -5.44 -3.49 -16.43
CA ASN A 70 -4.90 -2.19 -16.05
C ASN A 70 -4.34 -2.20 -14.62
N GLN A 71 -4.04 -3.37 -14.09
CA GLN A 71 -3.54 -3.55 -12.72
C GLN A 71 -4.50 -2.97 -11.65
N LEU A 72 -5.80 -3.00 -11.91
CA LEU A 72 -6.84 -2.52 -11.00
C LEU A 72 -7.65 -3.71 -10.46
N THR A 73 -8.13 -3.58 -9.23
CA THR A 73 -9.00 -4.55 -8.56
C THR A 73 -10.21 -3.83 -7.98
N TYR A 74 -11.41 -4.37 -8.24
CA TYR A 74 -12.63 -3.93 -7.58
C TYR A 74 -12.73 -4.59 -6.21
N GLN A 75 -12.96 -3.79 -5.20
CA GLN A 75 -13.35 -4.22 -3.86
C GLN A 75 -14.79 -3.80 -3.56
N MET A 76 -15.37 -4.33 -2.50
CA MET A 76 -16.77 -4.00 -2.14
C MET A 76 -16.98 -2.49 -1.96
N ASN A 77 -18.23 -2.05 -2.10
CA ASN A 77 -18.66 -0.66 -1.91
C ASN A 77 -18.05 0.35 -2.89
N GLY A 78 -17.75 -0.08 -4.12
CA GLY A 78 -17.25 0.82 -5.17
C GLY A 78 -15.79 1.21 -5.02
N LEU A 79 -15.02 0.54 -4.19
CA LEU A 79 -13.60 0.80 -4.07
C LEU A 79 -12.83 0.12 -5.19
N ILE A 80 -12.10 0.91 -5.99
CA ILE A 80 -11.14 0.41 -6.99
C ILE A 80 -9.73 0.75 -6.53
N THR A 81 -8.88 -0.25 -6.46
CA THR A 81 -7.49 -0.13 -6.03
C THR A 81 -6.55 -0.72 -7.08
N LEU A 82 -5.28 -0.36 -7.04
CA LEU A 82 -4.26 -1.08 -7.80
C LEU A 82 -4.20 -2.52 -7.32
N THR A 83 -3.98 -3.45 -8.23
CA THR A 83 -3.87 -4.88 -7.91
C THR A 83 -2.72 -5.11 -6.92
N GLY A 84 -3.02 -5.77 -5.81
CA GLY A 84 -2.04 -5.99 -4.74
C GLY A 84 -1.98 -4.87 -3.69
N THR A 85 -2.78 -3.80 -3.83
CA THR A 85 -2.87 -2.74 -2.83
C THR A 85 -4.06 -2.95 -1.88
N SER A 86 -3.85 -2.68 -0.59
CA SER A 86 -4.93 -2.56 0.40
C SER A 86 -5.45 -1.11 0.45
N PRO A 87 -6.60 -0.83 1.08
CA PRO A 87 -7.05 0.55 1.34
C PRO A 87 -6.00 1.41 2.04
N ALA A 88 -5.19 0.80 2.90
CA ALA A 88 -4.03 1.44 3.53
C ALA A 88 -2.97 1.90 2.50
N THR A 89 -2.80 1.16 1.39
CA THR A 89 -1.87 1.53 0.31
C THR A 89 -2.32 2.78 -0.44
N LYS A 90 -3.63 3.03 -0.55
CA LYS A 90 -4.13 4.28 -1.12
C LYS A 90 -3.66 5.48 -0.28
N THR A 91 -3.77 5.39 1.04
CA THR A 91 -3.27 6.40 1.97
C THR A 91 -1.77 6.66 1.76
N LEU A 92 -0.98 5.59 1.57
CA LEU A 92 0.45 5.70 1.33
C LEU A 92 0.77 6.41 0.00
N ALA A 93 0.06 6.09 -1.08
CA ALA A 93 0.21 6.76 -2.37
C ALA A 93 -0.09 8.27 -2.28
N ASP A 94 -1.07 8.67 -1.45
CA ASP A 94 -1.37 10.07 -1.23
C ASP A 94 -0.22 10.78 -0.48
N TYR A 95 0.43 10.11 0.48
CA TYR A 95 1.62 10.63 1.15
C TYR A 95 2.82 10.76 0.20
N PHE A 96 3.01 9.82 -0.71
CA PHE A 96 4.09 9.87 -1.70
C PHE A 96 3.94 11.03 -2.68
N LYS A 97 2.73 11.36 -3.11
CA LYS A 97 2.46 12.51 -3.99
C LYS A 97 2.78 13.85 -3.34
N ALA A 98 2.66 13.95 -2.03
CA ALA A 98 2.85 15.19 -1.29
C ALA A 98 4.33 15.55 -1.04
N ARG A 99 5.26 14.58 -1.12
CA ARG A 99 6.70 14.76 -0.86
C ARG A 99 7.54 13.78 -1.69
N ASP A 100 8.86 14.02 -1.81
CA ASP A 100 9.78 13.13 -2.51
C ASP A 100 10.11 11.88 -1.67
N PHE A 101 9.23 10.90 -1.76
CA PHE A 101 9.41 9.56 -1.17
C PHE A 101 9.66 8.48 -2.25
N ALA A 102 10.18 8.88 -3.40
CA ALA A 102 10.36 7.99 -4.56
C ALA A 102 11.16 6.72 -4.23
N SER A 103 12.11 6.79 -3.30
CA SER A 103 12.89 5.61 -2.87
C SER A 103 12.03 4.57 -2.14
N ILE A 104 11.08 5.01 -1.32
CA ILE A 104 10.17 4.12 -0.58
C ILE A 104 9.16 3.49 -1.55
N GLU A 105 8.61 4.30 -2.45
CA GLU A 105 7.67 3.85 -3.49
C GLU A 105 8.31 2.78 -4.39
N ALA A 106 9.53 3.02 -4.87
CA ALA A 106 10.26 2.07 -5.71
C ALA A 106 10.50 0.72 -5.01
N GLU A 107 10.80 0.71 -3.70
CA GLU A 107 10.94 -0.53 -2.94
C GLU A 107 9.61 -1.26 -2.75
N PHE A 108 8.50 -0.52 -2.61
CA PHE A 108 7.15 -1.11 -2.58
C PHE A 108 6.79 -1.79 -3.88
N ASP A 109 6.95 -1.10 -5.01
CA ASP A 109 6.66 -1.65 -6.33
C ASP A 109 7.50 -2.90 -6.59
N ARG A 110 8.77 -2.86 -6.20
CA ARG A 110 9.65 -4.02 -6.27
C ARG A 110 9.13 -5.18 -5.41
N ALA A 111 8.76 -4.92 -4.16
CA ALA A 111 8.25 -5.95 -3.25
C ALA A 111 6.98 -6.61 -3.80
N ILE A 112 5.99 -5.82 -4.20
CA ILE A 112 4.71 -6.30 -4.73
C ILE A 112 4.92 -7.13 -6.00
N SER A 113 5.77 -6.68 -6.92
CA SER A 113 6.02 -7.37 -8.19
C SER A 113 6.68 -8.74 -8.02
N GLN A 114 7.33 -9.00 -6.89
CA GLN A 114 8.06 -10.23 -6.61
C GLN A 114 7.28 -11.26 -5.79
N ILE A 115 6.17 -10.90 -5.13
CA ILE A 115 5.44 -11.78 -4.19
C ILE A 115 5.17 -13.17 -4.79
N ASP A 116 4.62 -13.21 -5.99
CA ASP A 116 4.23 -14.47 -6.63
C ASP A 116 5.32 -15.04 -7.57
N ARG A 117 6.35 -14.25 -7.90
CA ARG A 117 7.44 -14.65 -8.82
C ARG A 117 8.68 -15.14 -8.09
N ASP A 118 9.14 -14.38 -7.11
CA ASP A 118 10.27 -14.70 -6.24
C ASP A 118 9.98 -14.23 -4.81
N PRO A 119 9.32 -15.08 -3.99
CA PRO A 119 8.99 -14.75 -2.60
C PRO A 119 10.21 -14.31 -1.76
N HIS A 120 11.41 -14.86 -2.04
CA HIS A 120 12.65 -14.46 -1.35
C HIS A 120 13.04 -13.01 -1.69
N ALA A 121 12.91 -12.61 -2.95
CA ALA A 121 13.16 -11.24 -3.38
C ALA A 121 12.13 -10.27 -2.77
N ALA A 122 10.86 -10.67 -2.66
CA ALA A 122 9.82 -9.87 -2.00
C ALA A 122 10.14 -9.63 -0.53
N ILE A 123 10.61 -10.64 0.21
CA ILE A 123 11.05 -10.50 1.61
C ILE A 123 12.27 -9.56 1.71
N THR A 124 13.22 -9.67 0.80
CA THR A 124 14.36 -8.75 0.77
C THR A 124 13.90 -7.31 0.56
N ALA A 125 12.98 -7.09 -0.37
CA ALA A 125 12.41 -5.78 -0.66
C ALA A 125 11.57 -5.24 0.52
N SER A 126 10.83 -6.10 1.24
CA SER A 126 10.04 -5.68 2.42
C SER A 126 10.91 -5.06 3.52
N SER A 127 12.10 -5.60 3.75
CA SER A 127 13.09 -4.98 4.65
C SER A 127 13.63 -3.66 4.10
N ALA A 128 13.90 -3.59 2.79
CA ALA A 128 14.41 -2.38 2.16
C ALA A 128 13.40 -1.22 2.22
N ILE A 129 12.11 -1.49 2.21
CA ILE A 129 11.05 -0.48 2.41
C ILE A 129 11.23 0.22 3.77
N ILE A 130 11.37 -0.53 4.85
CA ILE A 130 11.55 0.03 6.20
C ILE A 130 12.90 0.76 6.30
N GLU A 131 13.96 0.21 5.72
CA GLU A 131 15.28 0.87 5.69
C GLU A 131 15.21 2.21 4.94
N ALA A 132 14.55 2.26 3.77
CA ALA A 132 14.36 3.48 2.99
C ALA A 132 13.58 4.54 3.77
N LEU A 133 12.48 4.15 4.41
CA LEU A 133 11.70 5.03 5.29
C LEU A 133 12.57 5.64 6.40
N CYS A 134 13.29 4.78 7.14
CA CYS A 134 14.10 5.23 8.27
C CYS A 134 15.22 6.18 7.81
N LYS A 135 15.90 5.89 6.71
CA LYS A 135 16.94 6.76 6.15
C LYS A 135 16.37 8.11 5.73
N THR A 136 15.28 8.10 4.95
CA THR A 136 14.60 9.34 4.53
C THR A 136 14.17 10.17 5.74
N TYR A 137 13.62 9.51 6.78
CA TYR A 137 13.24 10.18 8.01
C TYR A 137 14.43 10.85 8.72
N ILE A 138 15.53 10.10 8.92
CA ILE A 138 16.75 10.54 9.59
C ILE A 138 17.37 11.73 8.84
N GLU A 139 17.52 11.63 7.52
CA GLU A 139 18.06 12.67 6.66
C GLU A 139 17.21 13.94 6.67
N THR A 140 15.90 13.80 6.48
CA THR A 140 14.96 14.94 6.46
C THR A 140 14.94 15.71 7.79
N ASN A 141 15.02 14.98 8.91
CA ASN A 141 15.03 15.61 10.24
C ASN A 141 16.44 15.94 10.73
N ARG A 142 17.49 15.78 9.89
CA ARG A 142 18.89 16.10 10.20
C ARG A 142 19.40 15.39 11.45
N LEU A 143 18.96 14.16 11.66
CA LEU A 143 19.41 13.33 12.79
C LEU A 143 20.73 12.65 12.45
N GLU A 144 21.45 12.21 13.48
CA GLU A 144 22.68 11.46 13.30
C GLU A 144 22.41 10.08 12.74
N MET A 145 23.06 9.75 11.61
CA MET A 145 22.94 8.45 10.97
C MET A 145 23.73 7.41 11.76
N PRO A 146 23.13 6.25 12.13
CA PRO A 146 23.84 5.23 12.87
C PRO A 146 24.98 4.62 12.03
N ALA A 147 26.08 4.24 12.68
CA ALA A 147 27.25 3.63 12.00
C ALA A 147 26.90 2.35 11.23
N LYS A 148 25.94 1.55 11.74
CA LYS A 148 25.38 0.41 11.02
C LYS A 148 24.01 0.80 10.45
N GLN A 149 23.91 0.82 9.11
CA GLN A 149 22.69 1.22 8.41
C GLN A 149 21.80 0.00 8.08
N THR A 150 21.63 -0.90 9.03
CA THR A 150 20.68 -1.99 8.96
C THR A 150 19.38 -1.61 9.68
N ILE A 151 18.32 -2.35 9.41
CA ILE A 151 16.96 -2.04 9.87
C ILE A 151 16.87 -1.73 11.38
N GLY A 152 17.48 -2.54 12.24
CA GLY A 152 17.41 -2.37 13.70
C GLY A 152 18.00 -1.05 14.20
N PRO A 153 19.28 -0.73 13.92
CA PRO A 153 19.86 0.57 14.29
C PRO A 153 19.14 1.77 13.70
N LEU A 154 18.72 1.71 12.43
CA LEU A 154 17.95 2.77 11.79
C LEU A 154 16.59 2.97 12.48
N TRP A 155 15.87 1.90 12.74
CA TRP A 155 14.59 1.92 13.45
C TRP A 155 14.71 2.54 14.84
N LYS A 156 15.76 2.19 15.57
CA LYS A 156 15.99 2.71 16.92
C LYS A 156 16.07 4.25 16.94
N VAL A 157 16.72 4.87 15.97
CA VAL A 157 16.78 6.33 15.85
C VAL A 157 15.38 6.92 15.60
N VAL A 158 14.64 6.35 14.66
CA VAL A 158 13.28 6.80 14.32
C VAL A 158 12.34 6.62 15.50
N GLN A 159 12.38 5.46 16.16
CA GLN A 159 11.56 5.12 17.33
C GLN A 159 11.78 6.08 18.48
N GLN A 160 13.03 6.43 18.77
CA GLN A 160 13.37 7.40 19.82
C GLN A 160 12.89 8.81 19.47
N HIS A 161 13.12 9.25 18.25
CA HIS A 161 12.78 10.62 17.85
C HIS A 161 11.26 10.86 17.71
N LEU A 162 10.49 9.85 17.32
CA LEU A 162 9.02 9.90 17.23
C LEU A 162 8.32 9.56 18.56
N ASP A 163 9.07 9.31 19.62
CA ASP A 163 8.54 8.89 20.91
C ASP A 163 7.63 7.66 20.82
N LEU A 164 8.10 6.64 20.07
CA LEU A 164 7.42 5.36 19.91
C LEU A 164 7.90 4.30 20.91
N ASN A 165 8.60 4.73 21.94
CA ASN A 165 9.05 3.84 23.01
C ASN A 165 7.88 3.50 23.95
N VAL A 166 7.92 2.29 24.46
CA VAL A 166 6.94 1.86 25.48
C VAL A 166 7.35 2.46 26.81
N ASP A 167 6.53 3.37 27.32
CA ASP A 167 6.74 3.98 28.64
C ASP A 167 5.56 3.72 29.60
N HIS A 168 5.67 4.24 30.81
CA HIS A 168 4.70 4.00 31.89
C HIS A 168 3.39 4.76 31.70
N THR A 169 3.38 5.81 30.87
CA THR A 169 2.21 6.70 30.66
C THR A 169 1.18 6.08 29.72
N LEU A 170 1.59 5.11 28.90
CA LEU A 170 0.72 4.44 27.92
C LEU A 170 -0.22 3.43 28.61
N GLN A 171 -1.40 3.27 28.04
CA GLN A 171 -2.31 2.18 28.39
C GLN A 171 -1.72 0.83 27.96
N ASP A 172 -2.06 -0.25 28.67
CA ASP A 172 -1.49 -1.58 28.40
C ASP A 172 -1.73 -2.09 26.97
N ASP A 173 -2.88 -1.76 26.39
CA ASP A 173 -3.18 -2.13 25.01
C ASP A 173 -2.35 -1.33 24.00
N GLN A 174 -2.08 -0.06 24.25
CA GLN A 174 -1.17 0.76 23.46
C GLN A 174 0.27 0.23 23.51
N LYS A 175 0.73 -0.15 24.72
CA LYS A 175 2.04 -0.81 24.90
C LYS A 175 2.16 -2.06 24.05
N ARG A 176 1.14 -2.94 24.08
CA ARG A 176 1.12 -4.18 23.30
C ARG A 176 1.20 -3.92 21.80
N ILE A 177 0.48 -2.91 21.31
CA ILE A 177 0.51 -2.53 19.88
C ILE A 177 1.91 -2.04 19.49
N LEU A 178 2.52 -1.14 20.26
CA LEU A 178 3.86 -0.61 19.96
C LEU A 178 4.95 -1.71 20.09
N GLN A 179 4.83 -2.61 21.05
CA GLN A 179 5.70 -3.78 21.15
C GLN A 179 5.54 -4.70 19.94
N GLY A 180 4.30 -4.91 19.49
CA GLY A 180 4.00 -5.67 18.27
C GLY A 180 4.61 -5.03 17.03
N LEU A 181 4.55 -3.69 16.91
CA LEU A 181 5.16 -2.96 15.81
C LEU A 181 6.69 -3.12 15.80
N ALA A 182 7.35 -2.99 16.96
CA ALA A 182 8.79 -3.22 17.08
C ALA A 182 9.16 -4.68 16.72
N SER A 183 8.36 -5.64 17.17
CA SER A 183 8.53 -7.06 16.82
C SER A 183 8.37 -7.34 15.32
N ILE A 184 7.47 -6.61 14.63
CA ILE A 184 7.34 -6.67 13.17
C ILE A 184 8.64 -6.19 12.50
N VAL A 185 9.18 -5.05 12.92
CA VAL A 185 10.43 -4.51 12.34
C VAL A 185 11.58 -5.50 12.52
N ASP A 186 11.75 -6.03 13.74
CA ASP A 186 12.78 -7.03 14.03
C ASP A 186 12.57 -8.31 13.22
N GLY A 187 11.33 -8.78 13.13
CA GLY A 187 10.96 -9.99 12.38
C GLY A 187 11.24 -9.85 10.88
N VAL A 188 10.88 -8.72 10.27
CA VAL A 188 11.16 -8.44 8.85
C VAL A 188 12.67 -8.39 8.60
N GLY A 189 13.44 -7.76 9.50
CA GLY A 189 14.90 -7.73 9.43
C GLY A 189 15.55 -9.11 9.56
N ALA A 190 15.09 -9.91 10.52
CA ALA A 190 15.54 -11.29 10.71
C ALA A 190 15.17 -12.17 9.51
N TYR A 191 13.95 -12.03 8.99
CA TYR A 191 13.46 -12.80 7.85
C TYR A 191 14.31 -12.54 6.60
N ARG A 192 14.66 -11.27 6.31
CA ARG A 192 15.63 -10.94 5.25
C ARG A 192 16.97 -11.63 5.45
N THR A 193 17.50 -11.62 6.67
CA THR A 193 18.83 -12.16 6.97
C THR A 193 18.89 -13.67 6.79
N HIS A 194 17.87 -14.38 7.21
CA HIS A 194 17.87 -15.84 7.18
C HIS A 194 17.32 -16.44 5.89
N ILE A 195 16.41 -15.75 5.24
CA ILE A 195 15.58 -16.31 4.17
C ILE A 195 15.60 -15.46 2.90
N GLY A 196 15.95 -14.17 2.99
CA GLY A 196 15.99 -13.28 1.84
C GLY A 196 17.03 -13.66 0.78
N SER A 197 16.89 -13.09 -0.41
CA SER A 197 17.79 -13.33 -1.56
C SER A 197 19.15 -12.64 -1.45
N ALA A 198 19.40 -11.88 -0.37
CA ALA A 198 20.61 -11.07 -0.20
C ALA A 198 21.90 -11.90 0.03
N HIS A 199 21.77 -13.16 0.43
CA HIS A 199 22.88 -14.09 0.59
C HIS A 199 22.71 -15.26 -0.38
N GLY A 200 23.83 -15.81 -0.87
CA GLY A 200 23.81 -16.96 -1.78
C GLY A 200 23.00 -18.11 -1.20
N ARG A 201 22.07 -18.64 -1.99
CA ARG A 201 21.23 -19.78 -1.62
C ARG A 201 22.10 -21.03 -1.58
N GLY A 202 22.04 -21.78 -0.48
CA GLY A 202 22.67 -23.12 -0.39
C GLY A 202 21.99 -24.12 -1.33
N ILE A 203 22.41 -25.38 -1.27
CA ILE A 203 21.87 -26.49 -2.09
C ILE A 203 20.37 -26.69 -1.83
N GLU A 204 19.91 -26.48 -0.60
CA GLU A 204 18.50 -26.55 -0.19
C GLU A 204 18.08 -25.23 0.48
N PRO A 205 17.65 -24.22 -0.30
CA PRO A 205 17.15 -22.99 0.29
C PRO A 205 15.82 -23.27 1.02
N PRO A 206 15.52 -22.57 2.12
CA PRO A 206 14.23 -22.68 2.79
C PRO A 206 13.08 -22.43 1.81
N LEU A 207 12.07 -23.30 1.84
CA LEU A 207 10.88 -23.10 1.03
C LEU A 207 10.05 -21.95 1.62
N ILE A 208 9.76 -20.96 0.81
CA ILE A 208 8.88 -19.85 1.16
C ILE A 208 7.71 -19.85 0.18
N VAL A 209 6.50 -19.71 0.72
CA VAL A 209 5.29 -19.55 -0.07
C VAL A 209 4.91 -18.08 -0.23
N ALA A 210 4.19 -17.77 -1.30
CA ALA A 210 3.78 -16.39 -1.60
C ALA A 210 2.98 -15.71 -0.47
N SER A 211 2.24 -16.49 0.35
CA SER A 211 1.50 -15.94 1.49
C SER A 211 2.42 -15.42 2.59
N GLU A 212 3.57 -16.04 2.84
CA GLU A 212 4.57 -15.57 3.81
C GLU A 212 5.28 -14.31 3.33
N ALA A 213 5.65 -14.27 2.04
CA ALA A 213 6.20 -13.06 1.42
C ALA A 213 5.19 -11.90 1.46
N ARG A 214 3.93 -12.19 1.17
CA ARG A 214 2.84 -11.20 1.25
C ARG A 214 2.65 -10.69 2.67
N LEU A 215 2.73 -11.55 3.69
CA LEU A 215 2.70 -11.12 5.09
C LEU A 215 3.84 -10.15 5.41
N ALA A 216 5.07 -10.45 5.00
CA ALA A 216 6.22 -9.57 5.23
C ALA A 216 6.05 -8.19 4.55
N VAL A 217 5.56 -8.16 3.31
CA VAL A 217 5.27 -6.91 2.58
C VAL A 217 4.17 -6.10 3.28
N HIS A 218 3.06 -6.73 3.67
CA HIS A 218 1.98 -6.04 4.40
C HIS A 218 2.42 -5.56 5.78
N ALA A 219 3.24 -6.31 6.48
CA ALA A 219 3.80 -5.92 7.77
C ALA A 219 4.68 -4.66 7.63
N SER A 220 5.58 -4.63 6.64
CA SER A 220 6.40 -3.46 6.33
C SER A 220 5.54 -2.25 5.96
N HIS A 221 4.49 -2.46 5.17
CA HIS A 221 3.53 -1.43 4.79
C HIS A 221 2.84 -0.81 6.02
N THR A 222 2.40 -1.63 6.97
CA THR A 222 1.78 -1.15 8.21
C THR A 222 2.74 -0.27 9.00
N VAL A 223 4.01 -0.67 9.12
CA VAL A 223 5.05 0.13 9.80
C VAL A 223 5.23 1.48 9.10
N VAL A 224 5.33 1.47 7.77
CA VAL A 224 5.55 2.70 6.98
C VAL A 224 4.40 3.67 7.15
N ILE A 225 3.15 3.24 7.00
CA ILE A 225 1.98 4.11 7.18
C ILE A 225 1.98 4.73 8.56
N PHE A 226 2.11 3.91 9.60
CA PHE A 226 2.07 4.41 10.97
C PHE A 226 3.17 5.46 11.26
N VAL A 227 4.39 5.20 10.80
CA VAL A 227 5.50 6.14 10.96
C VAL A 227 5.25 7.43 10.18
N MET A 228 4.76 7.34 8.94
CA MET A 228 4.44 8.52 8.13
C MET A 228 3.32 9.36 8.74
N GLU A 229 2.27 8.73 9.27
CA GLU A 229 1.19 9.43 9.96
C GLU A 229 1.70 10.17 11.19
N ARG A 230 2.54 9.52 11.99
CA ARG A 230 3.17 10.16 13.16
C ARG A 230 4.09 11.31 12.77
N TRP A 231 4.90 11.11 11.72
CA TRP A 231 5.83 12.11 11.21
C TRP A 231 5.11 13.35 10.67
N LEU A 232 4.10 13.15 9.82
CA LEU A 232 3.37 14.26 9.20
C LEU A 232 2.40 14.93 10.18
N GLY A 233 1.85 14.19 11.13
CA GLY A 233 1.00 14.72 12.20
C GLY A 233 1.75 15.54 13.26
N ALA A 234 3.07 15.31 13.40
CA ALA A 234 3.93 16.07 14.30
C ALA A 234 4.46 17.40 13.70
N GLN A 235 4.29 17.62 12.39
CA GLN A 235 4.66 18.89 11.75
C GLN A 235 3.64 19.96 12.11
N PRO A 236 4.06 21.19 12.51
CA PRO A 236 3.13 22.30 12.69
C PRO A 236 2.36 22.51 11.38
N LYS A 237 1.04 22.64 11.49
CA LYS A 237 0.22 23.09 10.36
C LYS A 237 0.54 24.56 10.13
N ASP A 238 1.26 24.84 9.03
CA ASP A 238 1.47 26.22 8.56
C ASP A 238 0.13 26.87 8.18
#